data_e6544da67cc7aae3301946c4d2a5e03e
#
_entry.id   e6544da67cc7aae3301946c4d2a5e03e
#
_cell.length_a   1.000
_cell.length_b   1.000
_cell.length_c   1.000
_cell.angle_alpha   90.00
_cell.angle_beta   90.00
_cell.angle_gamma   90.00
#
_symmetry.space_group_name_H-M   'P 1'
#
loop_
_entity.id
_entity.type
_entity.pdbx_description
1 polymer ?
#
loop_
_entity_poly.entity_id
_entity_poly.type
_entity_poly.pdbx_seq_one_letter_code
_entity_poly.pdbx_strand_id
1 'polypeptide(L)'
;MIDILKISLCIDSTIINALSAINSGSVKIALVVDSDNKLLGTLSDGDIRRALLGKKTLNETIENVYFKNPTTANKGSSKEDLLHLCLINGIAQVPVVDEDRKVIDLFIINDGTLKKQHENHVILMAGGLGTRLRPLTENTPKPM
;
A
#
# COMPACT_ATOMS: atom_id res chain seq x y z
N MET A 1 -2.78 -14.71 0.46
CA MET A 1 -2.31 -14.50 -0.93
C MET A 1 -3.39 -13.71 -1.63
N ILE A 2 -3.02 -12.64 -2.32
CA ILE A 2 -3.96 -11.80 -3.05
C ILE A 2 -4.33 -12.54 -4.34
N ASP A 3 -5.62 -12.60 -4.62
CA ASP A 3 -6.10 -13.17 -5.89
C ASP A 3 -5.99 -12.09 -6.98
N ILE A 4 -4.91 -12.15 -7.76
CA ILE A 4 -4.60 -11.18 -8.81
C ILE A 4 -5.72 -11.09 -9.84
N LEU A 5 -6.38 -12.19 -10.15
CA LEU A 5 -7.48 -12.20 -11.12
C LEU A 5 -8.67 -11.36 -10.68
N LYS A 6 -8.94 -11.29 -9.37
CA LYS A 6 -10.05 -10.47 -8.83
C LYS A 6 -9.82 -8.98 -8.92
N ILE A 7 -8.56 -8.56 -9.00
CA ILE A 7 -8.17 -7.14 -9.06
C ILE A 7 -7.66 -6.73 -10.45
N SER A 8 -7.63 -7.66 -11.41
CA SER A 8 -7.25 -7.39 -12.80
C SER A 8 -8.46 -6.98 -13.63
N LEU A 9 -8.28 -5.96 -14.44
CA LEU A 9 -9.32 -5.35 -15.29
C LEU A 9 -8.80 -5.18 -16.71
N CYS A 10 -9.66 -5.38 -17.70
CA CYS A 10 -9.38 -4.98 -19.07
C CYS A 10 -9.56 -3.46 -19.25
N ILE A 11 -8.96 -2.88 -20.28
CA ILE A 11 -9.01 -1.44 -20.56
C ILE A 11 -10.43 -0.91 -20.78
N ASP A 12 -11.31 -1.74 -21.31
CA ASP A 12 -12.74 -1.42 -21.63
C ASP A 12 -13.66 -1.57 -20.41
N SER A 13 -13.10 -2.03 -19.27
CA SER A 13 -13.88 -2.11 -18.04
C SER A 13 -14.40 -0.74 -17.62
N THR A 14 -15.53 -0.71 -16.95
CA THR A 14 -16.14 0.54 -16.48
C THR A 14 -15.60 0.94 -15.10
N ILE A 15 -15.81 2.19 -14.73
CA ILE A 15 -15.43 2.71 -13.40
C ILE A 15 -16.13 1.93 -12.29
N ILE A 16 -17.37 1.49 -12.47
CA ILE A 16 -18.06 0.67 -11.46
C ILE A 16 -17.43 -0.72 -11.32
N ASN A 17 -16.95 -1.30 -12.43
CA ASN A 17 -16.23 -2.58 -12.38
C ASN A 17 -14.92 -2.43 -11.59
N ALA A 18 -14.23 -1.31 -11.78
CA ALA A 18 -13.01 -1.01 -11.05
C ALA A 18 -13.24 -0.84 -9.53
N LEU A 19 -14.29 -0.13 -9.14
CA LEU A 19 -14.69 -0.03 -7.73
C LEU A 19 -15.02 -1.40 -7.14
N SER A 20 -15.73 -2.24 -7.89
CA SER A 20 -16.07 -3.59 -7.45
C SER A 20 -14.83 -4.47 -7.27
N ALA A 21 -13.86 -4.39 -8.19
CA ALA A 21 -12.60 -5.12 -8.11
C ALA A 21 -11.76 -4.67 -6.89
N ILE A 22 -11.62 -3.37 -6.66
CA ILE A 22 -10.90 -2.81 -5.50
C ILE A 22 -11.56 -3.27 -4.19
N ASN A 23 -12.88 -3.20 -4.11
CA ASN A 23 -13.63 -3.60 -2.93
C ASN A 23 -13.52 -5.11 -2.65
N SER A 24 -13.69 -5.95 -3.67
CA SER A 24 -13.63 -7.41 -3.54
C SER A 24 -12.21 -7.93 -3.27
N GLY A 25 -11.20 -7.27 -3.81
CA GLY A 25 -9.79 -7.59 -3.58
C GLY A 25 -9.27 -7.20 -2.19
N SER A 26 -10.03 -6.40 -1.43
CA SER A 26 -9.59 -5.82 -0.14
C SER A 26 -8.26 -5.06 -0.24
N VAL A 27 -7.97 -4.54 -1.43
CA VAL A 27 -6.80 -3.72 -1.76
C VAL A 27 -7.25 -2.39 -2.32
N LYS A 28 -6.42 -1.36 -2.21
CA LYS A 28 -6.78 0.01 -2.65
C LYS A 28 -6.39 0.29 -4.10
N ILE A 29 -6.18 -0.76 -4.90
CA ILE A 29 -5.69 -0.68 -6.27
C ILE A 29 -6.28 -1.80 -7.12
N ALA A 30 -6.53 -1.52 -8.39
CA ALA A 30 -6.77 -2.51 -9.43
C ALA A 30 -5.65 -2.48 -10.47
N LEU A 31 -5.40 -3.59 -11.12
CA LEU A 31 -4.39 -3.75 -12.16
C LEU A 31 -5.08 -3.73 -13.52
N VAL A 32 -4.64 -2.86 -14.41
CA VAL A 32 -5.17 -2.81 -15.78
C VAL A 32 -4.25 -3.63 -16.66
N VAL A 33 -4.80 -4.65 -17.31
CA VAL A 33 -4.05 -5.62 -18.11
C VAL A 33 -4.63 -5.76 -19.51
N ASP A 34 -3.83 -6.23 -20.44
CA ASP A 34 -4.29 -6.64 -21.77
C ASP A 34 -4.77 -8.10 -21.80
N SER A 35 -5.11 -8.59 -23.00
CA SER A 35 -5.56 -9.97 -23.25
C SER A 35 -4.53 -11.03 -22.88
N ASP A 36 -3.25 -10.69 -22.88
CA ASP A 36 -2.13 -11.56 -22.53
C ASP A 36 -1.71 -11.46 -21.06
N ASN A 37 -2.50 -10.75 -20.24
CA ASN A 37 -2.23 -10.44 -18.83
C ASN A 37 -0.98 -9.56 -18.60
N LYS A 38 -0.57 -8.79 -19.61
CA LYS A 38 0.50 -7.81 -19.46
C LYS A 38 -0.03 -6.55 -18.79
N LEU A 39 0.76 -6.01 -17.88
CA LEU A 39 0.39 -4.81 -17.14
C LEU A 39 0.42 -3.58 -18.05
N LEU A 40 -0.73 -2.97 -18.25
CA LEU A 40 -0.91 -1.68 -18.94
C LEU A 40 -0.81 -0.52 -17.96
N GLY A 41 -1.27 -0.72 -16.73
CA GLY A 41 -1.26 0.31 -15.71
C GLY A 41 -1.93 -0.10 -14.42
N THR A 42 -2.09 0.88 -13.54
CA THR A 42 -2.78 0.70 -12.26
C THR A 42 -3.89 1.73 -12.08
N LEU A 43 -4.91 1.37 -11.34
CA LEU A 43 -6.04 2.23 -11.05
C LEU A 43 -6.31 2.21 -9.54
N SER A 44 -6.08 3.32 -8.88
CA SER A 44 -6.33 3.47 -7.46
C SER A 44 -7.72 4.08 -7.18
N ASP A 45 -8.17 3.93 -5.93
CA ASP A 45 -9.37 4.64 -5.43
C ASP A 45 -9.28 6.16 -5.63
N GLY A 46 -8.07 6.72 -5.48
CA GLY A 46 -7.82 8.14 -5.74
C GLY A 46 -7.98 8.54 -7.20
N ASP A 47 -7.62 7.68 -8.16
CA ASP A 47 -7.80 7.94 -9.59
C ASP A 47 -9.29 7.96 -9.95
N ILE A 48 -10.04 6.99 -9.43
CA ILE A 48 -11.50 6.93 -9.62
C ILE A 48 -12.16 8.18 -9.03
N ARG A 49 -11.79 8.58 -7.81
CA ARG A 49 -12.34 9.78 -7.18
C ARG A 49 -12.08 11.03 -8.01
N ARG A 50 -10.85 11.20 -8.53
CA ARG A 50 -10.52 12.33 -9.42
C ARG A 50 -11.33 12.30 -10.72
N ALA A 51 -11.55 11.12 -11.30
CA ALA A 51 -12.36 10.97 -12.52
C ALA A 51 -13.82 11.39 -12.28
N LEU A 52 -14.41 10.96 -11.17
CA LEU A 52 -15.79 11.34 -10.80
C LEU A 52 -15.92 12.84 -10.50
N LEU A 53 -14.95 13.44 -9.82
CA LEU A 53 -14.89 14.91 -9.62
C LEU A 53 -14.72 15.65 -10.96
N GLY A 54 -14.05 15.04 -11.94
CA GLY A 54 -13.94 15.52 -13.31
C GLY A 54 -15.20 15.28 -14.17
N LYS A 55 -16.35 14.95 -13.53
CA LYS A 55 -17.67 14.68 -14.13
C LYS A 55 -17.77 13.40 -14.98
N LYS A 56 -16.81 12.45 -14.85
CA LYS A 56 -17.00 11.12 -15.40
C LYS A 56 -18.09 10.37 -14.64
N THR A 57 -18.77 9.48 -15.36
CA THR A 57 -19.83 8.65 -14.79
C THR A 57 -19.33 7.24 -14.49
N LEU A 58 -20.03 6.51 -13.62
CA LEU A 58 -19.67 5.14 -13.24
C LEU A 58 -19.67 4.15 -14.40
N ASN A 59 -20.43 4.44 -15.45
CA ASN A 59 -20.56 3.59 -16.65
C ASN A 59 -19.52 3.88 -17.72
N GLU A 60 -18.70 4.93 -17.57
CA GLU A 60 -17.62 5.22 -18.51
C GLU A 60 -16.46 4.24 -18.32
N THR A 61 -15.71 4.02 -19.40
CA THR A 61 -14.54 3.15 -19.39
C THR A 61 -13.38 3.77 -18.60
N ILE A 62 -12.51 2.89 -18.10
CA ILE A 62 -11.32 3.30 -17.36
C ILE A 62 -10.15 3.74 -18.25
N GLU A 63 -10.26 3.68 -19.57
CA GLU A 63 -9.21 3.90 -20.56
C GLU A 63 -8.40 5.20 -20.35
N ASN A 64 -9.07 6.27 -19.93
CA ASN A 64 -8.46 7.56 -19.64
C ASN A 64 -8.41 7.91 -18.14
N VAL A 65 -8.53 6.90 -17.29
CA VAL A 65 -8.56 7.07 -15.81
C VAL A 65 -7.35 6.43 -15.15
N TYR A 66 -6.91 5.26 -15.66
CA TYR A 66 -5.82 4.53 -15.04
C TYR A 66 -4.45 5.19 -15.27
N PHE A 67 -3.53 4.95 -14.36
CA PHE A 67 -2.14 5.43 -14.45
C PHE A 67 -1.32 4.49 -15.34
N LYS A 68 -0.82 5.01 -16.48
CA LYS A 68 -0.20 4.22 -17.56
C LYS A 68 1.25 3.79 -17.28
N ASN A 69 1.96 4.43 -16.35
CA ASN A 69 3.37 4.14 -16.06
C ASN A 69 3.58 3.80 -14.59
N PRO A 70 2.98 2.71 -14.08
CA PRO A 70 3.15 2.34 -12.69
C PRO A 70 4.58 1.90 -12.38
N THR A 71 5.04 2.20 -11.18
CA THR A 71 6.24 1.59 -10.64
C THR A 71 6.01 0.09 -10.49
N THR A 72 6.87 -0.72 -11.08
CA THR A 72 6.80 -2.19 -11.04
C THR A 72 8.08 -2.77 -10.47
N ALA A 73 8.00 -3.98 -9.95
CA ALA A 73 9.16 -4.78 -9.57
C ALA A 73 9.24 -6.04 -10.43
N ASN A 74 10.45 -6.58 -10.59
CA ASN A 74 10.67 -7.80 -11.35
C ASN A 74 10.45 -9.05 -10.51
N LYS A 75 10.12 -10.16 -11.16
CA LYS A 75 10.10 -11.48 -10.55
C LYS A 75 11.44 -11.76 -9.85
N GLY A 76 11.39 -12.19 -8.60
CA GLY A 76 12.59 -12.49 -7.81
C GLY A 76 13.17 -11.31 -7.03
N SER A 77 12.59 -10.12 -7.12
CA SER A 77 12.97 -9.00 -6.24
C SER A 77 12.85 -9.40 -4.77
N SER A 78 13.85 -9.03 -3.96
CA SER A 78 13.81 -9.30 -2.52
C SER A 78 12.73 -8.47 -1.83
N LYS A 79 12.29 -8.92 -0.66
CA LYS A 79 11.33 -8.15 0.14
C LYS A 79 11.86 -6.78 0.54
N GLU A 80 13.16 -6.68 0.78
CA GLU A 80 13.89 -5.46 1.09
C GLU A 80 13.86 -4.49 -0.09
N ASP A 81 14.11 -4.98 -1.31
CA ASP A 81 14.06 -4.18 -2.54
C ASP A 81 12.64 -3.65 -2.79
N LEU A 82 11.63 -4.50 -2.62
CA LEU A 82 10.23 -4.11 -2.78
C LEU A 82 9.83 -3.03 -1.76
N LEU A 83 10.25 -3.18 -0.51
CA LEU A 83 10.00 -2.19 0.54
C LEU A 83 10.70 -0.88 0.23
N HIS A 84 11.97 -0.93 -0.18
CA HIS A 84 12.75 0.24 -0.56
C HIS A 84 12.12 0.99 -1.75
N LEU A 85 11.67 0.25 -2.77
CA LEU A 85 10.97 0.79 -3.94
C LEU A 85 9.68 1.53 -3.53
N CYS A 86 8.89 0.95 -2.63
CA CYS A 86 7.70 1.58 -2.09
C CYS A 86 8.02 2.88 -1.34
N LEU A 87 9.04 2.87 -0.47
CA LEU A 87 9.42 4.01 0.35
C LEU A 87 9.94 5.19 -0.48
N ILE A 88 10.80 4.92 -1.48
CA ILE A 88 11.34 5.97 -2.36
C ILE A 88 10.24 6.63 -3.18
N ASN A 89 9.29 5.84 -3.69
CA ASN A 89 8.23 6.34 -4.55
C ASN A 89 6.98 6.82 -3.78
N GLY A 90 6.97 6.68 -2.45
CA GLY A 90 5.82 7.07 -1.62
C GLY A 90 4.55 6.29 -1.93
N ILE A 91 4.68 5.02 -2.35
CA ILE A 91 3.58 4.13 -2.73
C ILE A 91 3.48 2.94 -1.78
N ALA A 92 2.27 2.45 -1.57
CA ALA A 92 2.01 1.35 -0.66
C ALA A 92 1.89 -0.01 -1.37
N GLN A 93 1.76 -0.01 -2.70
CA GLN A 93 1.56 -1.21 -3.50
C GLN A 93 2.44 -1.16 -4.75
N VAL A 94 3.06 -2.29 -5.08
CA VAL A 94 3.92 -2.44 -6.27
C VAL A 94 3.55 -3.74 -6.99
N PRO A 95 3.06 -3.67 -8.24
CA PRO A 95 2.87 -4.84 -9.07
C PRO A 95 4.22 -5.52 -9.35
N VAL A 96 4.26 -6.84 -9.21
CA VAL A 96 5.42 -7.65 -9.58
C VAL A 96 5.14 -8.29 -10.93
N VAL A 97 6.05 -8.12 -11.87
CA VAL A 97 5.89 -8.59 -13.25
C VAL A 97 7.04 -9.53 -13.64
N ASP A 98 6.80 -10.36 -14.64
CA ASP A 98 7.84 -11.14 -15.29
C ASP A 98 8.55 -10.37 -16.43
N GLU A 99 9.42 -11.06 -17.18
CA GLU A 99 10.19 -10.50 -18.30
C GLU A 99 9.29 -10.01 -19.45
N ASP A 100 8.11 -10.63 -19.62
CA ASP A 100 7.10 -10.23 -20.60
C ASP A 100 6.13 -9.17 -20.09
N ARG A 101 6.37 -8.58 -18.91
CA ARG A 101 5.50 -7.65 -18.19
C ARG A 101 4.16 -8.25 -17.77
N LYS A 102 4.02 -9.57 -17.69
CA LYS A 102 2.82 -10.21 -17.14
C LYS A 102 2.81 -10.08 -15.63
N VAL A 103 1.64 -9.78 -15.09
CA VAL A 103 1.47 -9.65 -13.65
C VAL A 103 1.53 -11.03 -12.99
N ILE A 104 2.42 -11.18 -12.03
CA ILE A 104 2.60 -12.42 -11.26
C ILE A 104 2.26 -12.26 -9.78
N ASP A 105 2.41 -11.07 -9.21
CA ASP A 105 2.07 -10.79 -7.81
C ASP A 105 1.81 -9.30 -7.59
N LEU A 106 1.30 -8.96 -6.42
CA LEU A 106 1.16 -7.58 -5.92
C LEU A 106 1.77 -7.48 -4.53
N PHE A 107 2.86 -6.75 -4.41
CA PHE A 107 3.45 -6.44 -3.11
C PHE A 107 2.69 -5.30 -2.45
N ILE A 108 2.35 -5.45 -1.17
CA ILE A 108 1.66 -4.44 -0.36
C ILE A 108 2.45 -4.21 0.93
N ILE A 109 2.73 -2.94 1.23
CA ILE A 109 3.20 -2.56 2.56
C ILE A 109 2.03 -2.63 3.54
N ASN A 110 2.12 -3.53 4.50
CA ASN A 110 1.24 -3.58 5.66
C ASN A 110 1.96 -2.97 6.88
N ASP A 111 1.21 -2.52 7.89
CA ASP A 111 1.78 -1.99 9.14
C ASP A 111 2.81 -2.94 9.79
N GLY A 112 2.64 -4.26 9.61
CA GLY A 112 3.61 -5.28 10.03
C GLY A 112 4.90 -5.32 9.20
N THR A 113 4.89 -4.81 7.97
CA THR A 113 6.08 -4.78 7.09
C THR A 113 7.05 -3.67 7.48
N LEU A 114 6.53 -2.59 8.05
CA LEU A 114 7.32 -1.43 8.53
C LEU A 114 7.89 -1.63 9.93
N LYS A 115 7.46 -2.67 10.64
CA LYS A 115 8.06 -3.04 11.93
C LYS A 115 9.43 -3.68 11.70
N LYS A 116 10.45 -2.89 11.37
CA LYS A 116 11.80 -3.23 11.77
C LYS A 116 11.77 -3.30 13.30
N GLN A 117 11.99 -4.47 13.87
CA GLN A 117 12.39 -4.56 15.26
C GLN A 117 13.75 -3.87 15.35
N HIS A 118 13.71 -2.59 15.70
CA HIS A 118 14.93 -1.92 16.14
C HIS A 118 15.17 -2.41 17.56
N GLU A 119 16.31 -3.04 17.81
CA GLU A 119 16.83 -3.27 19.17
C GLU A 119 17.23 -1.90 19.74
N ASN A 120 16.23 -1.10 20.07
CA ASN A 120 16.47 0.19 20.68
C ASN A 120 16.70 -0.03 22.18
N HIS A 121 17.87 0.31 22.65
CA HIS A 121 18.12 0.40 24.09
C HIS A 121 17.42 1.65 24.62
N VAL A 122 16.42 1.45 25.48
CA VAL A 122 15.75 2.54 26.20
C VAL A 122 16.45 2.70 27.54
N ILE A 123 17.12 3.83 27.75
CA ILE A 123 17.68 4.20 29.05
C ILE A 123 16.62 5.01 29.81
N LEU A 124 16.00 4.39 30.81
CA LEU A 124 15.12 5.07 31.74
C LEU A 124 15.95 5.72 32.84
N MET A 125 16.11 7.04 32.77
CA MET A 125 16.72 7.81 33.86
C MET A 125 15.67 8.05 34.96
N ALA A 126 15.52 7.06 35.83
CA ALA A 126 14.64 7.12 37.00
C ALA A 126 15.47 7.61 38.21
N GLY A 127 15.81 8.88 38.23
CA GLY A 127 16.61 9.48 39.29
C GLY A 127 15.84 10.62 40.00
N GLY A 128 16.01 10.65 41.33
CA GLY A 128 15.51 11.74 42.16
C GLY A 128 14.59 11.26 43.30
N LEU A 129 14.84 11.77 44.50
CA LEU A 129 14.12 11.42 45.72
C LEU A 129 12.64 11.93 45.75
N GLY A 130 12.17 12.55 44.66
CA GLY A 130 10.76 13.00 44.55
C GLY A 130 10.32 14.01 45.62
N THR A 131 11.26 14.73 46.26
CA THR A 131 11.01 15.59 47.42
C THR A 131 9.93 16.65 47.20
N ARG A 132 9.77 17.11 45.95
CA ARG A 132 8.73 18.10 45.57
C ARG A 132 7.31 17.53 45.57
N LEU A 133 7.18 16.19 45.56
CA LEU A 133 5.89 15.50 45.49
C LEU A 133 5.55 14.80 46.83
N ARG A 134 6.31 15.06 47.89
CA ARG A 134 5.94 14.54 49.21
C ARG A 134 4.58 15.09 49.66
N PRO A 135 3.75 14.28 50.34
CA PRO A 135 4.04 12.94 50.88
C PRO A 135 3.84 11.77 49.90
N LEU A 136 3.38 12.03 48.66
CA LEU A 136 3.04 10.97 47.67
C LEU A 136 4.23 10.08 47.29
N THR A 137 5.45 10.58 47.41
CA THR A 137 6.69 9.88 47.03
C THR A 137 7.52 9.41 48.22
N GLU A 138 6.93 9.34 49.40
CA GLU A 138 7.66 8.80 50.59
C GLU A 138 7.88 7.30 50.48
N ASN A 139 6.91 6.55 49.95
CA ASN A 139 6.95 5.09 49.79
C ASN A 139 6.87 4.62 48.35
N THR A 140 6.78 5.53 47.38
CA THR A 140 6.63 5.22 45.96
C THR A 140 7.61 6.04 45.11
N PRO A 141 8.47 5.43 44.32
CA PRO A 141 9.37 6.17 43.43
C PRO A 141 8.62 7.03 42.43
N LYS A 142 9.16 8.23 42.13
CA LYS A 142 8.54 9.19 41.20
C LYS A 142 8.21 8.66 39.79
N PRO A 143 8.90 7.67 39.23
CA PRO A 143 8.63 7.14 37.88
C PRO A 143 7.48 6.13 37.82
N MET A 144 6.81 5.84 38.88
CA MET A 144 5.67 4.90 38.90
C MET A 144 4.35 5.63 38.96
#